data_347a328d6cdf2413422f99ca5d0ad5ab
#
_entry.id   347a328d6cdf2413422f99ca5d0ad5ab
#
_cell.length_a   1.000
_cell.length_b   1.000
_cell.length_c   1.000
_cell.angle_alpha   90.00
_cell.angle_beta   90.00
_cell.angle_gamma   90.00
#
_symmetry.space_group_name_H-M   'P 1'
#
loop_
_entity.id
_entity.type
_entity.pdbx_description
1 polymer ?
#
loop_
_entity_poly.entity_id
_entity_poly.type
_entity_poly.pdbx_seq_one_letter_code
_entity_poly.pdbx_strand_id
1 'polypeptide(L)'
;MKKATKLLSVLLCVVLITSLFSACSPNGKAIMSDTYANYDNLAKTSVTIKPDGKEISSFKLSGKAEENNYVTVDLGKKTDFNTVVLKENGKKVTLFEIYASNDKDENYTFLYQSDCIEGGHTCYVGDVSYRYLRIFVNEASGKFKLYDIGVYNIKSEKAKNLRVNSYLIVNDISEKTDFSMLDALTDIILFGTAKFDAKGNIIFVDGDGNQIDEKVYADKIAILKNATKGKEINLICDIAMPYGNDNADIISMLSEENVDNTVKNIKAFVDKYDFDGFDMDYEFPNSKNEWKLFNAFLRKIDNALGDKILSLAVAPWDLQFDEDVIKIIDRAEVMLYDMFTAHGYHSIFPVTVNGINKMLQGGFDSKQLDLGVPFYSRPTNKLAYWGNYNQYDGKLDKYTNLIYFNDFDHDGNPMTAPQYINSYQMISDKTAFAVDANLGGIMIWHMTCDLPYDNELSLFRAINETKNLKQK
;
A
#
# COMPACT_ATOMS: atom_id res chain seq x y z
N MET A 1 32.14 24.30 16.13
CA MET A 1 32.21 22.86 16.16
C MET A 1 30.90 22.35 16.77
N LYS A 2 29.86 22.27 15.97
CA LYS A 2 28.55 21.62 16.29
C LYS A 2 27.91 21.27 14.95
N LYS A 3 28.33 20.19 14.33
CA LYS A 3 27.70 19.56 13.18
C LYS A 3 28.26 18.14 13.11
N ALA A 4 27.48 17.19 13.55
CA ALA A 4 27.62 15.80 13.16
C ALA A 4 26.87 14.91 14.18
N THR A 5 25.56 14.90 14.17
CA THR A 5 24.77 13.83 14.79
C THR A 5 23.31 13.90 14.33
N LYS A 6 23.06 14.05 13.03
CA LYS A 6 21.70 14.01 12.47
C LYS A 6 21.56 13.03 11.30
N LEU A 7 22.39 12.00 11.22
CA LEU A 7 22.46 11.19 10.00
C LEU A 7 22.58 9.69 10.25
N LEU A 8 21.99 9.13 11.29
CA LEU A 8 22.26 7.70 11.53
C LEU A 8 21.04 6.78 11.68
N SER A 9 19.83 7.22 11.46
CA SER A 9 18.68 6.32 11.58
C SER A 9 17.91 6.04 10.28
N VAL A 10 18.33 6.56 9.13
CA VAL A 10 17.63 6.37 7.85
C VAL A 10 18.53 5.77 6.76
N LEU A 11 19.78 5.48 7.04
CA LEU A 11 20.76 5.14 6.00
C LEU A 11 21.03 3.64 5.82
N LEU A 12 20.27 2.73 6.44
CA LEU A 12 20.61 1.29 6.36
C LEU A 12 19.72 0.46 5.43
N CYS A 13 18.72 1.01 4.79
CA CYS A 13 17.88 0.25 3.84
C CYS A 13 18.29 0.39 2.36
N VAL A 14 19.48 0.89 2.02
CA VAL A 14 19.87 1.16 0.62
C VAL A 14 20.97 0.23 0.09
N VAL A 15 21.24 -0.88 0.71
CA VAL A 15 22.26 -1.81 0.16
C VAL A 15 21.61 -3.13 -0.27
N LEU A 16 21.65 -3.37 -1.60
CA LEU A 16 21.46 -4.66 -2.27
C LEU A 16 20.03 -5.12 -2.62
N ILE A 17 19.28 -4.35 -3.40
CA ILE A 17 18.20 -4.95 -4.20
C ILE A 17 18.29 -4.54 -5.68
N THR A 18 19.46 -4.47 -6.26
CA THR A 18 19.61 -4.20 -7.71
C THR A 18 19.69 -5.46 -8.57
N SER A 19 19.60 -6.66 -8.00
CA SER A 19 19.85 -7.89 -8.79
C SER A 19 18.71 -8.92 -8.84
N LEU A 20 17.52 -8.65 -8.26
CA LEU A 20 16.44 -9.66 -8.22
C LEU A 20 15.18 -9.33 -9.01
N PHE A 21 15.13 -8.22 -9.74
CA PHE A 21 13.93 -7.85 -10.51
C PHE A 21 13.99 -8.18 -12.02
N SER A 22 14.81 -9.12 -12.45
CA SER A 22 14.81 -9.56 -13.85
C SER A 22 13.93 -10.80 -14.15
N ALA A 23 13.17 -11.28 -13.20
CA ALA A 23 12.18 -12.32 -13.47
C ALA A 23 10.79 -11.69 -13.42
N CYS A 24 10.09 -11.62 -14.56
CA CYS A 24 8.63 -11.58 -14.56
C CYS A 24 8.17 -12.73 -13.67
N SER A 25 7.80 -12.44 -12.42
CA SER A 25 7.24 -13.47 -11.56
C SER A 25 5.94 -13.93 -12.23
N PRO A 26 5.79 -15.20 -12.59
CA PRO A 26 4.51 -15.75 -13.06
C PRO A 26 3.38 -15.57 -12.04
N ASN A 27 3.70 -15.14 -10.86
CA ASN A 27 2.91 -15.16 -9.66
C ASN A 27 1.95 -13.97 -9.53
N GLY A 28 2.33 -12.74 -9.93
CA GLY A 28 1.41 -11.60 -9.95
C GLY A 28 0.28 -11.76 -10.97
N LYS A 29 0.49 -12.58 -12.02
CA LYS A 29 -0.55 -12.94 -12.97
C LYS A 29 -1.62 -13.87 -12.39
N ALA A 30 -1.26 -14.74 -11.46
CA ALA A 30 -2.17 -15.72 -10.90
C ALA A 30 -3.28 -15.06 -10.09
N ILE A 31 -2.95 -14.20 -9.11
CA ILE A 31 -4.01 -13.55 -8.31
C ILE A 31 -4.91 -12.65 -9.15
N MET A 32 -4.38 -11.90 -10.12
CA MET A 32 -5.22 -11.10 -11.04
C MET A 32 -6.15 -11.98 -11.85
N SER A 33 -5.65 -13.09 -12.40
CA SER A 33 -6.45 -14.03 -13.17
C SER A 33 -7.53 -14.69 -12.31
N ASP A 34 -7.18 -15.12 -11.10
CA ASP A 34 -8.09 -15.79 -10.20
C ASP A 34 -9.13 -14.83 -9.63
N THR A 35 -8.75 -13.58 -9.32
CA THR A 35 -9.66 -12.53 -8.84
C THR A 35 -10.79 -12.29 -9.83
N TYR A 36 -10.49 -12.19 -11.13
CA TYR A 36 -11.49 -11.85 -12.16
C TYR A 36 -12.07 -13.05 -12.89
N ALA A 37 -11.58 -14.27 -12.66
CA ALA A 37 -12.05 -15.49 -13.35
C ALA A 37 -13.55 -15.79 -13.10
N ASN A 38 -14.08 -15.38 -11.95
CA ASN A 38 -15.46 -15.64 -11.57
C ASN A 38 -16.45 -14.53 -11.97
N TYR A 39 -15.96 -13.48 -12.60
CA TYR A 39 -16.78 -12.37 -13.07
C TYR A 39 -16.99 -12.44 -14.58
N ASP A 40 -18.19 -12.07 -15.03
CA ASP A 40 -18.51 -11.99 -16.45
C ASP A 40 -17.72 -10.84 -17.11
N ASN A 41 -16.81 -11.18 -18.03
CA ASN A 41 -16.12 -10.20 -18.82
C ASN A 41 -17.08 -9.65 -19.90
N LEU A 42 -17.46 -8.38 -19.76
CA LEU A 42 -18.37 -7.69 -20.66
C LEU A 42 -17.75 -7.38 -22.03
N ALA A 43 -16.42 -7.43 -22.16
CA ALA A 43 -15.68 -7.23 -23.40
C ALA A 43 -15.71 -8.47 -24.33
N LYS A 44 -16.83 -9.17 -24.42
CA LYS A 44 -16.97 -10.44 -25.20
C LYS A 44 -16.96 -10.26 -26.71
N THR A 45 -17.04 -9.04 -27.25
CA THR A 45 -17.25 -8.79 -28.67
C THR A 45 -16.17 -7.89 -29.27
N SER A 46 -15.97 -8.08 -30.57
CA SER A 46 -15.03 -7.48 -31.51
C SER A 46 -14.33 -6.21 -31.08
N VAL A 47 -13.03 -6.29 -31.00
CA VAL A 47 -12.13 -5.16 -30.80
C VAL A 47 -11.69 -4.60 -32.13
N THR A 48 -11.92 -3.33 -32.37
CA THR A 48 -11.36 -2.60 -33.51
C THR A 48 -10.07 -1.91 -33.06
N ILE A 49 -8.93 -2.28 -33.66
CA ILE A 49 -7.65 -1.62 -33.44
C ILE A 49 -7.42 -0.60 -34.55
N LYS A 50 -7.07 0.63 -34.19
CA LYS A 50 -6.45 1.59 -35.12
C LYS A 50 -5.03 1.93 -34.65
N PRO A 51 -3.98 1.81 -35.48
CA PRO A 51 -3.50 2.95 -36.25
C PRO A 51 -3.86 2.95 -37.73
N ASP A 52 -4.22 1.88 -38.35
CA ASP A 52 -4.35 1.85 -39.83
C ASP A 52 -5.65 1.23 -40.34
N GLY A 53 -6.70 1.23 -39.53
CA GLY A 53 -8.05 0.89 -39.95
C GLY A 53 -8.33 -0.60 -40.16
N LYS A 54 -7.46 -1.49 -39.72
CA LYS A 54 -7.68 -2.93 -39.78
C LYS A 54 -8.40 -3.46 -38.55
N GLU A 55 -9.52 -4.16 -38.76
CA GLU A 55 -10.16 -4.93 -37.71
C GLU A 55 -9.31 -6.15 -37.35
N ILE A 56 -9.06 -6.36 -36.07
CA ILE A 56 -8.37 -7.55 -35.59
C ILE A 56 -9.30 -8.29 -34.63
N SER A 57 -9.52 -9.57 -34.90
CA SER A 57 -10.40 -10.46 -34.13
C SER A 57 -9.83 -10.93 -32.79
N SER A 58 -8.71 -10.38 -32.33
CA SER A 58 -8.12 -10.70 -31.05
C SER A 58 -7.49 -9.46 -30.42
N PHE A 59 -7.61 -9.33 -29.06
CA PHE A 59 -7.06 -8.25 -28.25
C PHE A 59 -5.52 -8.19 -28.31
N LYS A 60 -4.95 -7.51 -29.33
CA LYS A 60 -3.51 -7.28 -29.40
C LYS A 60 -3.24 -5.90 -29.95
N LEU A 61 -3.17 -4.90 -29.07
CA LEU A 61 -2.54 -3.65 -29.41
C LEU A 61 -1.05 -3.80 -29.22
N SER A 62 -0.25 -3.61 -30.28
CA SER A 62 1.21 -3.66 -30.20
C SER A 62 1.80 -2.58 -31.09
N GLY A 63 2.82 -1.89 -30.60
CA GLY A 63 3.47 -0.84 -31.38
C GLY A 63 4.46 -0.01 -30.56
N LYS A 64 4.76 1.17 -31.08
CA LYS A 64 5.31 2.29 -30.34
C LYS A 64 4.16 3.20 -29.94
N ALA A 65 4.27 3.93 -28.86
CA ALA A 65 3.31 4.98 -28.52
C ALA A 65 3.40 6.09 -29.57
N GLU A 66 2.28 6.35 -30.24
CA GLU A 66 2.13 7.41 -31.24
C GLU A 66 0.75 8.06 -31.04
N GLU A 67 0.61 9.28 -31.51
CA GLU A 67 -0.66 9.99 -31.54
C GLU A 67 -1.71 9.16 -32.31
N ASN A 68 -2.75 8.64 -31.70
CA ASN A 68 -3.75 7.70 -32.20
C ASN A 68 -3.51 6.20 -31.94
N ASN A 69 -2.63 5.84 -31.06
CA ASN A 69 -2.42 4.45 -30.69
C ASN A 69 -3.46 4.00 -29.66
N TYR A 70 -4.61 3.53 -30.12
CA TYR A 70 -5.70 3.11 -29.25
C TYR A 70 -6.39 1.83 -29.72
N VAL A 71 -7.05 1.19 -28.77
CA VAL A 71 -7.97 0.08 -29.04
C VAL A 71 -9.39 0.50 -28.65
N THR A 72 -10.38 0.18 -29.50
CA THR A 72 -11.79 0.35 -29.18
C THR A 72 -12.41 -0.99 -28.80
N VAL A 73 -13.07 -1.02 -27.64
CA VAL A 73 -13.84 -2.17 -27.15
C VAL A 73 -15.31 -1.85 -27.33
N ASP A 74 -16.07 -2.67 -28.09
CA ASP A 74 -17.52 -2.58 -28.23
C ASP A 74 -18.19 -3.59 -27.29
N LEU A 75 -18.95 -3.14 -26.32
CA LEU A 75 -19.73 -3.97 -25.41
C LEU A 75 -21.04 -4.49 -26.03
N GLY A 76 -21.30 -4.15 -27.29
CA GLY A 76 -22.50 -4.56 -28.04
C GLY A 76 -23.73 -3.69 -27.77
N LYS A 77 -23.89 -3.18 -26.56
CA LYS A 77 -24.94 -2.25 -26.13
C LYS A 77 -24.44 -1.35 -25.01
N LYS A 78 -25.18 -0.29 -24.69
CA LYS A 78 -24.95 0.48 -23.48
C LYS A 78 -25.02 -0.45 -22.27
N THR A 79 -23.93 -0.49 -21.48
CA THR A 79 -23.71 -1.46 -20.41
C THR A 79 -23.09 -0.76 -19.21
N ASP A 80 -23.54 -1.11 -18.01
CA ASP A 80 -22.97 -0.60 -16.75
C ASP A 80 -21.70 -1.37 -16.44
N PHE A 81 -20.66 -0.64 -16.06
CA PHE A 81 -19.39 -1.22 -15.58
C PHE A 81 -18.68 -0.24 -14.63
N ASN A 82 -17.71 -0.77 -13.86
CA ASN A 82 -16.92 0.05 -12.94
C ASN A 82 -15.43 -0.32 -12.90
N THR A 83 -15.04 -1.41 -13.56
CA THR A 83 -13.68 -1.94 -13.50
C THR A 83 -13.21 -2.34 -14.90
N VAL A 84 -12.04 -1.86 -15.29
CA VAL A 84 -11.34 -2.26 -16.51
C VAL A 84 -10.01 -2.89 -16.11
N VAL A 85 -9.72 -4.08 -16.59
CA VAL A 85 -8.47 -4.79 -16.33
C VAL A 85 -7.66 -4.86 -17.60
N LEU A 86 -6.44 -4.33 -17.56
CA LEU A 86 -5.51 -4.32 -18.68
C LEU A 86 -4.32 -5.22 -18.34
N LYS A 87 -3.85 -5.99 -19.34
CA LYS A 87 -2.64 -6.80 -19.21
C LYS A 87 -1.67 -6.50 -20.35
N GLU A 88 -0.41 -6.30 -19.99
CA GLU A 88 0.69 -6.03 -20.91
C GLU A 88 1.76 -7.11 -20.82
N ASN A 89 2.38 -7.41 -21.97
CA ASN A 89 3.57 -8.24 -22.03
C ASN A 89 4.79 -7.33 -22.30
N GLY A 90 5.64 -7.12 -21.32
CA GLY A 90 6.91 -6.46 -21.50
C GLY A 90 7.20 -5.19 -20.69
N LYS A 91 6.32 -4.72 -19.83
CA LYS A 91 6.56 -3.57 -18.93
C LYS A 91 7.01 -2.32 -19.68
N LYS A 92 6.28 -1.92 -20.72
CA LYS A 92 6.69 -0.84 -21.61
C LYS A 92 5.80 0.39 -21.55
N VAL A 93 4.50 0.21 -21.29
CA VAL A 93 3.55 1.31 -21.18
C VAL A 93 3.85 2.13 -19.94
N THR A 94 4.03 3.43 -20.13
CA THR A 94 4.36 4.40 -19.07
C THR A 94 3.33 5.51 -18.92
N LEU A 95 2.36 5.59 -19.84
CA LEU A 95 1.16 6.42 -19.70
C LEU A 95 0.06 5.86 -20.60
N PHE A 96 -1.13 5.69 -20.04
CA PHE A 96 -2.32 5.27 -20.77
C PHE A 96 -3.57 5.96 -20.25
N GLU A 97 -4.58 6.06 -21.11
CA GLU A 97 -5.87 6.68 -20.80
C GLU A 97 -7.02 5.82 -21.26
N ILE A 98 -8.17 5.93 -20.58
CA ILE A 98 -9.41 5.27 -20.94
C ILE A 98 -10.48 6.34 -21.14
N TYR A 99 -11.15 6.26 -22.28
CA TYR A 99 -12.31 7.06 -22.64
C TYR A 99 -13.50 6.17 -22.95
N ALA A 100 -14.72 6.68 -22.82
CA ALA A 100 -15.92 5.93 -23.14
C ALA A 100 -16.97 6.80 -23.88
N SER A 101 -17.79 6.15 -24.71
CA SER A 101 -18.87 6.79 -25.46
C SER A 101 -20.04 5.82 -25.69
N ASN A 102 -21.22 6.36 -25.95
CA ASN A 102 -22.36 5.62 -26.52
C ASN A 102 -22.41 5.72 -28.05
N ASP A 103 -21.53 6.53 -28.64
CA ASP A 103 -21.33 6.67 -30.07
C ASP A 103 -19.97 6.06 -30.45
N LYS A 104 -19.92 5.30 -31.56
CA LYS A 104 -18.70 4.59 -31.97
C LYS A 104 -17.56 5.53 -32.34
N ASP A 105 -17.85 6.62 -32.96
CA ASP A 105 -16.83 7.46 -33.60
C ASP A 105 -16.59 8.81 -32.90
N GLU A 106 -17.51 9.27 -32.06
CA GLU A 106 -17.46 10.60 -31.46
C GLU A 106 -17.94 10.63 -30.00
N ASN A 107 -17.88 11.81 -29.37
CA ASN A 107 -18.41 12.10 -28.03
C ASN A 107 -17.81 11.23 -26.92
N TYR A 108 -16.50 10.95 -27.00
CA TYR A 108 -15.80 10.21 -25.97
C TYR A 108 -15.53 11.06 -24.74
N THR A 109 -15.95 10.56 -23.60
CA THR A 109 -15.69 11.16 -22.27
C THR A 109 -14.47 10.50 -21.66
N PHE A 110 -13.55 11.31 -21.13
CA PHE A 110 -12.42 10.84 -20.36
C PHE A 110 -12.90 10.16 -19.06
N LEU A 111 -12.39 8.99 -18.76
CA LEU A 111 -12.71 8.24 -17.54
C LEU A 111 -11.52 8.05 -16.62
N TYR A 112 -10.33 7.83 -17.18
CA TYR A 112 -9.23 7.29 -16.40
C TYR A 112 -7.87 7.55 -17.05
N GLN A 113 -6.85 7.75 -16.22
CA GLN A 113 -5.44 7.79 -16.62
C GLN A 113 -4.60 7.11 -15.55
N SER A 114 -3.54 6.42 -15.95
CA SER A 114 -2.49 5.94 -15.05
C SER A 114 -1.19 5.69 -15.80
N ASP A 115 -0.14 5.46 -15.04
CA ASP A 115 1.15 4.95 -15.51
C ASP A 115 1.14 3.41 -15.56
N CYS A 116 2.18 2.77 -15.88
CA CYS A 116 2.48 1.35 -16.08
C CYS A 116 1.31 0.32 -15.94
N ILE A 117 1.22 -0.57 -16.91
CA ILE A 117 0.29 -1.72 -16.90
C ILE A 117 1.00 -2.99 -16.43
N GLU A 118 2.23 -3.23 -16.91
CA GLU A 118 3.05 -4.42 -16.67
C GLU A 118 2.28 -5.74 -16.79
N GLY A 119 2.31 -6.59 -15.77
CA GLY A 119 1.61 -7.88 -15.79
C GLY A 119 0.10 -7.81 -15.64
N GLY A 120 -0.43 -6.69 -15.18
CA GLY A 120 -1.85 -6.44 -15.01
C GLY A 120 -2.12 -5.20 -14.16
N HIS A 121 -3.11 -4.40 -14.57
CA HIS A 121 -3.58 -3.22 -13.87
C HIS A 121 -5.10 -3.22 -13.78
N THR A 122 -5.63 -3.03 -12.60
CA THR A 122 -7.05 -2.82 -12.36
C THR A 122 -7.33 -1.33 -12.34
N CYS A 123 -8.08 -0.86 -13.32
CA CYS A 123 -8.51 0.52 -13.44
C CYS A 123 -9.93 0.64 -12.86
N TYR A 124 -10.08 1.23 -11.70
CA TYR A 124 -11.39 1.51 -11.13
C TYR A 124 -11.91 2.85 -11.69
N VAL A 125 -12.88 2.77 -12.60
CA VAL A 125 -13.40 3.95 -13.32
C VAL A 125 -14.65 4.55 -12.67
N GLY A 126 -15.09 4.02 -11.52
CA GLY A 126 -16.37 4.37 -10.92
C GLY A 126 -17.55 3.76 -11.67
N ASP A 127 -18.77 3.98 -11.17
CA ASP A 127 -19.98 3.47 -11.81
C ASP A 127 -20.31 4.29 -13.05
N VAL A 128 -20.17 3.69 -14.21
CA VAL A 128 -20.41 4.34 -15.51
C VAL A 128 -21.24 3.44 -16.44
N SER A 129 -21.85 4.03 -17.47
CA SER A 129 -22.73 3.33 -18.41
C SER A 129 -22.47 3.77 -19.84
N TYR A 130 -21.73 2.95 -20.59
CA TYR A 130 -21.34 3.20 -21.98
C TYR A 130 -21.36 1.94 -22.81
N ARG A 131 -21.32 2.10 -24.14
CA ARG A 131 -21.18 1.00 -25.09
C ARG A 131 -19.75 0.79 -25.57
N TYR A 132 -19.03 1.89 -25.81
CA TYR A 132 -17.68 1.86 -26.39
C TYR A 132 -16.66 2.37 -25.39
N LEU A 133 -15.53 1.66 -25.30
CA LEU A 133 -14.34 2.16 -24.58
C LEU A 133 -13.20 2.33 -25.58
N ARG A 134 -12.42 3.39 -25.42
CA ARG A 134 -11.12 3.57 -26.07
C ARG A 134 -10.01 3.59 -25.03
N ILE A 135 -9.01 2.73 -25.25
CA ILE A 135 -7.82 2.66 -24.41
C ILE A 135 -6.67 3.17 -25.26
N PHE A 136 -6.13 4.33 -24.87
CA PHE A 136 -4.99 4.96 -25.53
C PHE A 136 -3.73 4.59 -24.80
N VAL A 137 -2.64 4.31 -25.52
CA VAL A 137 -1.29 4.25 -24.98
C VAL A 137 -0.56 5.50 -25.44
N ASN A 138 -0.42 6.45 -24.49
CA ASN A 138 0.13 7.76 -24.77
C ASN A 138 1.67 7.75 -24.74
N GLU A 139 2.25 6.95 -23.82
CA GLU A 139 3.68 6.81 -23.71
C GLU A 139 4.10 5.36 -23.47
N ALA A 140 5.22 4.98 -24.08
CA ALA A 140 5.85 3.69 -23.84
C ALA A 140 7.36 3.76 -24.02
N SER A 141 8.10 3.09 -23.15
CA SER A 141 9.57 3.01 -23.20
C SER A 141 10.12 2.11 -24.29
N GLY A 142 9.28 1.65 -25.21
CA GLY A 142 9.64 0.80 -26.36
C GLY A 142 8.43 0.10 -26.96
N LYS A 143 8.65 -0.99 -27.72
CA LYS A 143 7.54 -1.78 -28.25
C LYS A 143 6.76 -2.44 -27.14
N PHE A 144 5.46 -2.27 -27.13
CA PHE A 144 4.53 -2.85 -26.16
C PHE A 144 3.52 -3.80 -26.82
N LYS A 145 2.82 -4.58 -26.02
CA LYS A 145 1.73 -5.44 -26.42
C LYS A 145 0.73 -5.60 -25.30
N LEU A 146 -0.45 -4.99 -25.45
CA LEU A 146 -1.61 -5.33 -24.67
C LEU A 146 -2.20 -6.64 -25.21
N TYR A 147 -2.44 -7.62 -24.36
CA TYR A 147 -2.89 -8.94 -24.81
C TYR A 147 -4.21 -9.38 -24.18
N ASP A 148 -4.68 -8.70 -23.16
CA ASP A 148 -5.95 -9.01 -22.51
C ASP A 148 -6.58 -7.73 -21.97
N ILE A 149 -7.87 -7.58 -22.20
CA ILE A 149 -8.70 -6.47 -21.71
C ILE A 149 -9.96 -7.09 -21.11
N GLY A 150 -10.18 -6.84 -19.83
CA GLY A 150 -11.41 -7.20 -19.14
C GLY A 150 -12.22 -5.96 -18.82
N VAL A 151 -13.54 -6.03 -18.95
CA VAL A 151 -14.48 -5.00 -18.50
C VAL A 151 -15.51 -5.66 -17.59
N TYR A 152 -15.70 -5.12 -16.39
CA TYR A 152 -16.49 -5.75 -15.36
C TYR A 152 -17.40 -4.74 -14.65
N ASN A 153 -18.54 -5.21 -14.19
CA ASN A 153 -19.37 -4.53 -13.20
C ASN A 153 -19.34 -5.33 -11.90
N ILE A 154 -18.50 -4.92 -10.98
CA ILE A 154 -18.23 -5.65 -9.74
C ILE A 154 -18.76 -4.87 -8.57
N LYS A 155 -19.76 -5.43 -7.91
CA LYS A 155 -20.26 -5.03 -6.60
C LYS A 155 -20.04 -6.16 -5.62
N SER A 156 -19.70 -5.86 -4.39
CA SER A 156 -19.36 -6.89 -3.42
C SER A 156 -19.73 -6.49 -2.00
N GLU A 157 -20.50 -7.31 -1.31
CA GLU A 157 -20.77 -7.18 0.12
C GLU A 157 -19.46 -7.28 0.97
N LYS A 158 -18.40 -7.83 0.37
CA LYS A 158 -17.07 -7.90 1.02
C LYS A 158 -16.49 -6.54 1.33
N ALA A 159 -16.86 -5.50 0.57
CA ALA A 159 -16.43 -4.13 0.81
C ALA A 159 -16.80 -3.62 2.21
N LYS A 160 -17.92 -4.08 2.79
CA LYS A 160 -18.33 -3.72 4.16
C LYS A 160 -17.28 -4.12 5.20
N ASN A 161 -16.68 -5.29 5.01
CA ASN A 161 -15.78 -5.92 5.97
C ASN A 161 -14.30 -5.62 5.66
N LEU A 162 -14.02 -4.81 4.64
CA LEU A 162 -12.65 -4.39 4.36
C LEU A 162 -12.17 -3.48 5.50
N ARG A 163 -11.13 -3.92 6.21
CA ARG A 163 -10.48 -3.10 7.23
C ARG A 163 -9.77 -1.91 6.57
N VAL A 164 -9.71 -0.82 7.30
CA VAL A 164 -8.92 0.37 6.93
C VAL A 164 -8.05 0.72 8.13
N ASN A 165 -6.80 0.27 8.10
CA ASN A 165 -5.85 0.42 9.18
C ASN A 165 -4.90 1.57 8.85
N SER A 166 -4.58 2.39 9.83
CA SER A 166 -3.57 3.42 9.61
C SER A 166 -2.57 3.46 10.77
N TYR A 167 -1.29 3.48 10.42
CA TYR A 167 -0.28 3.84 11.40
C TYR A 167 -0.42 5.31 11.78
N LEU A 168 -0.29 5.58 13.06
CA LEU A 168 -0.23 6.91 13.64
C LEU A 168 1.03 7.03 14.49
N ILE A 169 1.92 7.93 14.12
CA ILE A 169 3.12 8.21 14.89
C ILE A 169 2.72 8.93 16.16
N VAL A 170 2.95 8.30 17.32
CA VAL A 170 2.52 8.83 18.63
C VAL A 170 3.12 10.21 18.90
N ASN A 171 4.35 10.47 18.41
CA ASN A 171 4.96 11.80 18.55
C ASN A 171 4.18 12.91 17.86
N ASP A 172 3.42 12.61 16.81
CA ASP A 172 2.61 13.57 16.06
C ASP A 172 1.27 13.90 16.75
N ILE A 173 0.87 13.12 17.76
CA ILE A 173 -0.39 13.35 18.49
C ILE A 173 -0.29 14.61 19.34
N SER A 174 -1.25 15.51 19.16
CA SER A 174 -1.44 16.74 19.92
C SER A 174 -2.91 17.18 19.85
N GLU A 175 -3.27 18.19 20.62
CA GLU A 175 -4.60 18.84 20.53
C GLU A 175 -4.92 19.46 19.15
N LYS A 176 -3.91 19.57 18.28
CA LYS A 176 -4.05 20.12 16.93
C LYS A 176 -4.07 19.04 15.83
N THR A 177 -3.91 17.78 16.21
CA THR A 177 -3.93 16.68 15.24
C THR A 177 -5.29 16.63 14.56
N ASP A 178 -5.29 16.60 13.22
CA ASP A 178 -6.52 16.42 12.47
C ASP A 178 -7.00 14.97 12.61
N PHE A 179 -8.20 14.79 13.13
CA PHE A 179 -8.88 13.53 13.28
C PHE A 179 -10.14 13.43 12.40
N SER A 180 -10.26 14.26 11.38
CA SER A 180 -11.44 14.29 10.49
C SER A 180 -11.67 12.98 9.72
N MET A 181 -10.61 12.17 9.51
CA MET A 181 -10.68 10.90 8.80
C MET A 181 -11.16 9.70 9.64
N LEU A 182 -11.36 9.84 10.96
CA LEU A 182 -11.63 8.70 11.84
C LEU A 182 -12.82 7.84 11.43
N ASP A 183 -13.87 8.42 10.83
CA ASP A 183 -15.04 7.65 10.36
C ASP A 183 -14.74 6.78 9.12
N ALA A 184 -13.58 6.96 8.51
CA ALA A 184 -13.10 6.11 7.42
C ALA A 184 -12.24 4.93 7.90
N LEU A 185 -11.84 4.92 9.19
CA LEU A 185 -10.95 3.93 9.78
C LEU A 185 -11.71 2.84 10.54
N THR A 186 -11.14 1.65 10.56
CA THR A 186 -11.50 0.55 11.45
C THR A 186 -10.48 0.32 12.55
N ASP A 187 -9.22 0.69 12.30
CA ASP A 187 -8.12 0.42 13.21
C ASP A 187 -7.07 1.54 13.14
N ILE A 188 -6.40 1.80 14.27
CA ILE A 188 -5.24 2.69 14.37
C ILE A 188 -4.11 1.91 15.03
N ILE A 189 -2.97 1.81 14.35
CA ILE A 189 -1.74 1.22 14.87
C ILE A 189 -0.83 2.34 15.35
N LEU A 190 -0.52 2.32 16.65
CA LEU A 190 0.23 3.36 17.34
C LEU A 190 1.72 3.07 17.27
N PHE A 191 2.46 3.84 16.49
CA PHE A 191 3.87 3.62 16.21
C PHE A 191 4.79 4.63 16.89
N GLY A 192 5.97 4.15 17.30
CA GLY A 192 7.03 4.98 17.88
C GLY A 192 6.71 5.44 19.32
N THR A 193 7.60 6.20 19.91
CA THR A 193 7.57 6.69 21.30
C THR A 193 7.78 5.59 22.34
N ALA A 194 7.01 4.49 22.34
CA ALA A 194 7.33 3.28 23.09
C ALA A 194 8.35 2.45 22.29
N LYS A 195 9.42 2.00 22.94
CA LYS A 195 10.52 1.26 22.33
C LYS A 195 11.03 0.16 23.24
N PHE A 196 11.44 -0.98 22.69
CA PHE A 196 12.15 -2.01 23.45
C PHE A 196 13.63 -1.65 23.68
N ASP A 197 14.16 -2.06 24.81
CA ASP A 197 15.59 -2.27 24.98
C ASP A 197 15.99 -3.71 24.62
N ALA A 198 17.29 -4.01 24.62
CA ALA A 198 17.83 -5.35 24.30
C ALA A 198 17.40 -6.47 25.28
N LYS A 199 16.73 -6.15 26.38
CA LYS A 199 16.19 -7.10 27.37
C LYS A 199 14.66 -7.21 27.32
N GLY A 200 14.01 -6.51 26.36
CA GLY A 200 12.57 -6.47 26.23
C GLY A 200 11.86 -5.60 27.25
N ASN A 201 12.57 -4.67 27.91
CA ASN A 201 11.91 -3.64 28.70
C ASN A 201 11.41 -2.53 27.77
N ILE A 202 10.27 -1.93 28.13
CA ILE A 202 9.69 -0.81 27.37
C ILE A 202 10.20 0.50 27.95
N ILE A 203 10.80 1.31 27.09
CA ILE A 203 11.26 2.66 27.37
C ILE A 203 10.49 3.64 26.46
N PHE A 204 10.44 4.91 26.87
CA PHE A 204 9.76 5.95 26.09
C PHE A 204 10.79 6.93 25.57
N VAL A 205 10.66 7.26 24.27
CA VAL A 205 11.59 8.16 23.58
C VAL A 205 10.85 9.20 22.75
N ASP A 206 11.45 10.38 22.61
CA ASP A 206 10.95 11.41 21.67
C ASP A 206 11.39 11.12 20.22
N GLY A 207 11.03 11.99 19.28
CA GLY A 207 11.38 11.84 17.86
C GLY A 207 12.89 11.94 17.58
N ASP A 208 13.69 12.47 18.50
CA ASP A 208 15.15 12.53 18.42
C ASP A 208 15.81 11.32 19.12
N GLY A 209 15.03 10.43 19.72
CA GLY A 209 15.50 9.23 20.42
C GLY A 209 15.92 9.48 21.87
N ASN A 210 15.67 10.67 22.45
CA ASN A 210 15.95 10.93 23.86
C ASN A 210 14.88 10.29 24.73
N GLN A 211 15.29 9.72 25.85
CA GLN A 211 14.37 9.14 26.81
C GLN A 211 13.47 10.22 27.43
N ILE A 212 12.18 9.94 27.51
CA ILE A 212 11.14 10.80 28.06
C ILE A 212 10.35 10.07 29.15
N ASP A 213 9.58 10.84 29.93
CA ASP A 213 8.67 10.28 30.91
C ASP A 213 7.48 9.57 30.24
N GLU A 214 7.10 8.41 30.75
CA GLU A 214 5.93 7.66 30.31
C GLU A 214 4.64 8.51 30.29
N LYS A 215 4.55 9.50 31.19
CA LYS A 215 3.41 10.42 31.24
C LYS A 215 3.19 11.14 29.91
N VAL A 216 4.25 11.47 29.17
CA VAL A 216 4.14 12.11 27.83
C VAL A 216 3.42 11.18 26.86
N TYR A 217 3.76 9.89 26.86
CA TYR A 217 3.05 8.89 26.08
C TYR A 217 1.59 8.78 26.51
N ALA A 218 1.35 8.65 27.81
CA ALA A 218 0.00 8.51 28.36
C ALA A 218 -0.91 9.71 28.02
N ASP A 219 -0.38 10.94 28.08
CA ASP A 219 -1.12 12.15 27.72
C ASP A 219 -1.53 12.13 26.23
N LYS A 220 -0.65 11.68 25.33
CA LYS A 220 -0.96 11.53 23.89
C LYS A 220 -2.01 10.46 23.64
N ILE A 221 -1.93 9.32 24.31
CA ILE A 221 -2.94 8.25 24.21
C ILE A 221 -4.30 8.75 24.72
N ALA A 222 -4.33 9.58 25.77
CA ALA A 222 -5.57 10.16 26.27
C ALA A 222 -6.25 11.09 25.25
N ILE A 223 -5.46 11.90 24.50
CA ILE A 223 -5.97 12.72 23.40
C ILE A 223 -6.62 11.82 22.32
N LEU A 224 -5.93 10.77 21.87
CA LEU A 224 -6.46 9.87 20.86
C LEU A 224 -7.73 9.15 21.36
N LYS A 225 -7.72 8.60 22.56
CA LYS A 225 -8.90 7.93 23.13
C LYS A 225 -10.10 8.85 23.27
N ASN A 226 -9.86 10.14 23.53
CA ASN A 226 -10.94 11.12 23.52
C ASN A 226 -11.48 11.35 22.09
N ALA A 227 -10.61 11.42 21.09
CA ALA A 227 -11.00 11.60 19.68
C ALA A 227 -11.76 10.38 19.11
N THR A 228 -11.39 9.17 19.53
CA THR A 228 -12.03 7.91 19.09
C THR A 228 -13.23 7.50 19.93
N LYS A 229 -13.56 8.26 20.97
CA LYS A 229 -14.66 7.91 21.88
C LYS A 229 -16.00 7.77 21.14
N GLY A 230 -16.62 6.60 21.31
CA GLY A 230 -17.91 6.27 20.69
C GLY A 230 -17.82 5.86 19.21
N LYS A 231 -16.62 5.67 18.69
CA LYS A 231 -16.35 5.09 17.36
C LYS A 231 -15.96 3.61 17.51
N GLU A 232 -16.29 2.80 16.50
CA GLU A 232 -15.87 1.40 16.42
C GLU A 232 -14.50 1.29 15.78
N ILE A 233 -13.46 1.74 16.50
CA ILE A 233 -12.06 1.74 16.03
C ILE A 233 -11.23 0.96 17.05
N ASN A 234 -10.51 -0.06 16.59
CA ASN A 234 -9.54 -0.74 17.43
C ASN A 234 -8.27 0.10 17.55
N LEU A 235 -7.71 0.17 18.75
CA LEU A 235 -6.42 0.77 19.01
C LEU A 235 -5.39 -0.33 19.26
N ILE A 236 -4.44 -0.46 18.34
CA ILE A 236 -3.39 -1.48 18.37
C ILE A 236 -2.07 -0.78 18.68
N CYS A 237 -1.31 -1.26 19.65
CA CYS A 237 0.00 -0.67 19.91
C CYS A 237 1.09 -1.39 19.12
N ASP A 238 1.98 -0.62 18.51
CA ASP A 238 3.31 -1.05 18.14
C ASP A 238 4.33 -0.56 19.18
N ILE A 239 5.33 -1.39 19.45
CA ILE A 239 6.46 -1.02 20.29
C ILE A 239 7.71 -1.15 19.44
N ALA A 240 8.33 -0.03 19.10
CA ALA A 240 9.45 0.01 18.17
C ALA A 240 10.59 -0.92 18.59
N MET A 241 11.16 -1.62 17.63
CA MET A 241 12.29 -2.53 17.87
C MET A 241 13.54 -1.78 18.34
N PRO A 242 14.41 -2.42 19.12
CA PRO A 242 15.67 -1.83 19.56
C PRO A 242 16.70 -1.90 18.42
N TYR A 243 16.42 -1.20 17.29
CA TYR A 243 17.35 -1.15 16.17
C TYR A 243 18.71 -0.63 16.59
N GLY A 244 19.73 -1.40 16.29
CA GLY A 244 21.11 -1.14 16.61
C GLY A 244 22.04 -1.85 15.63
N ASN A 245 23.18 -2.32 16.07
CA ASN A 245 24.15 -3.03 15.21
C ASN A 245 23.64 -4.43 14.86
N ASP A 246 23.34 -4.67 13.56
CA ASP A 246 23.09 -6.00 12.98
C ASP A 246 22.02 -6.86 13.72
N ASN A 247 20.90 -6.25 14.15
CA ASN A 247 19.82 -6.90 14.89
C ASN A 247 20.24 -7.53 16.23
N ALA A 248 21.44 -7.27 16.73
CA ALA A 248 21.95 -7.91 17.94
C ALA A 248 21.04 -7.68 19.16
N ASP A 249 20.49 -6.47 19.31
CA ASP A 249 19.58 -6.14 20.40
C ASP A 249 18.23 -6.83 20.24
N ILE A 250 17.73 -6.99 19.02
CA ILE A 250 16.50 -7.75 18.71
C ILE A 250 16.71 -9.24 19.02
N ILE A 251 17.83 -9.80 18.59
CA ILE A 251 18.20 -11.20 18.88
C ILE A 251 18.28 -11.40 20.40
N SER A 252 18.90 -10.47 21.13
CA SER A 252 18.96 -10.52 22.59
C SER A 252 17.56 -10.47 23.21
N MET A 253 16.71 -9.55 22.79
CA MET A 253 15.32 -9.39 23.26
C MET A 253 14.49 -10.66 23.04
N LEU A 254 14.67 -11.33 21.91
CA LEU A 254 13.94 -12.56 21.53
C LEU A 254 14.62 -13.84 21.99
N SER A 255 15.77 -13.76 22.68
CA SER A 255 16.51 -14.93 23.18
C SER A 255 15.73 -15.67 24.29
N GLU A 256 16.10 -16.95 24.54
CA GLU A 256 15.51 -17.73 25.64
C GLU A 256 15.63 -17.05 27.01
N GLU A 257 16.66 -16.22 27.21
CA GLU A 257 16.88 -15.47 28.45
C GLU A 257 15.87 -14.33 28.64
N ASN A 258 15.49 -13.61 27.56
CA ASN A 258 14.73 -12.35 27.66
C ASN A 258 13.30 -12.44 27.10
N VAL A 259 12.98 -13.45 26.29
CA VAL A 259 11.68 -13.51 25.59
C VAL A 259 10.47 -13.53 26.53
N ASP A 260 10.56 -14.18 27.68
CA ASP A 260 9.47 -14.24 28.67
C ASP A 260 9.28 -12.86 29.32
N ASN A 261 10.35 -12.11 29.56
CA ASN A 261 10.27 -10.72 30.02
C ASN A 261 9.62 -9.83 28.95
N THR A 262 10.03 -9.97 27.70
CA THR A 262 9.47 -9.23 26.57
C THR A 262 7.95 -9.45 26.46
N VAL A 263 7.51 -10.70 26.44
CA VAL A 263 6.09 -11.07 26.37
C VAL A 263 5.30 -10.52 27.54
N LYS A 264 5.83 -10.65 28.76
CA LYS A 264 5.21 -10.12 29.98
C LYS A 264 5.03 -8.59 29.90
N ASN A 265 6.05 -7.88 29.42
CA ASN A 265 6.01 -6.42 29.31
C ASN A 265 5.01 -5.95 28.24
N ILE A 266 4.94 -6.63 27.08
CA ILE A 266 3.94 -6.35 26.06
C ILE A 266 2.53 -6.52 26.64
N LYS A 267 2.26 -7.68 27.26
CA LYS A 267 0.95 -7.96 27.85
C LYS A 267 0.54 -6.89 28.88
N ALA A 268 1.47 -6.54 29.76
CA ALA A 268 1.24 -5.51 30.78
C ALA A 268 0.99 -4.13 30.16
N PHE A 269 1.67 -3.81 29.06
CA PHE A 269 1.49 -2.56 28.32
C PHE A 269 0.14 -2.50 27.62
N VAL A 270 -0.24 -3.56 26.89
CA VAL A 270 -1.55 -3.70 26.24
C VAL A 270 -2.68 -3.56 27.26
N ASP A 271 -2.56 -4.22 28.41
CA ASP A 271 -3.57 -4.16 29.48
C ASP A 271 -3.62 -2.77 30.14
N LYS A 272 -2.46 -2.16 30.43
CA LYS A 272 -2.36 -0.85 31.08
C LYS A 272 -3.06 0.24 30.30
N TYR A 273 -2.87 0.24 28.97
CA TYR A 273 -3.45 1.23 28.08
C TYR A 273 -4.78 0.77 27.45
N ASP A 274 -5.27 -0.40 27.84
CA ASP A 274 -6.51 -0.97 27.26
C ASP A 274 -6.51 -0.90 25.73
N PHE A 275 -5.47 -1.48 25.13
CA PHE A 275 -5.35 -1.64 23.69
C PHE A 275 -6.07 -2.92 23.23
N ASP A 276 -6.56 -2.90 22.00
CA ASP A 276 -7.26 -4.02 21.37
C ASP A 276 -6.31 -5.07 20.80
N GLY A 277 -5.03 -4.73 20.65
CA GLY A 277 -4.02 -5.63 20.10
C GLY A 277 -2.61 -5.10 20.21
N PHE A 278 -1.70 -5.92 19.70
CA PHE A 278 -0.27 -5.61 19.56
C PHE A 278 0.15 -5.86 18.12
N ASP A 279 0.84 -4.90 17.54
CA ASP A 279 1.52 -4.99 16.25
C ASP A 279 3.01 -5.12 16.46
N MET A 280 3.68 -5.83 15.58
CA MET A 280 5.14 -5.94 15.61
C MET A 280 5.77 -5.67 14.27
N ASP A 281 6.58 -4.63 14.21
CA ASP A 281 7.34 -4.21 13.05
C ASP A 281 8.81 -4.61 13.20
N TYR A 282 9.16 -5.82 12.68
CA TYR A 282 10.53 -6.31 12.65
C TYR A 282 11.11 -6.26 11.24
N GLU A 283 11.87 -5.21 10.93
CA GLU A 283 12.47 -4.97 9.61
C GLU A 283 13.98 -5.26 9.58
N PHE A 284 14.49 -6.41 9.24
CA PHE A 284 13.82 -7.67 8.95
C PHE A 284 14.65 -8.82 9.56
N PRO A 285 14.06 -9.96 9.90
CA PRO A 285 14.84 -11.15 10.21
C PRO A 285 15.70 -11.54 9.00
N ASN A 286 17.02 -11.67 9.18
CA ASN A 286 17.98 -11.88 8.10
C ASN A 286 18.75 -13.20 8.17
N SER A 287 18.47 -14.03 9.16
CA SER A 287 19.08 -15.34 9.35
C SER A 287 18.07 -16.39 9.82
N LYS A 288 18.39 -17.66 9.60
CA LYS A 288 17.57 -18.77 10.11
C LYS A 288 17.41 -18.73 11.64
N ASN A 289 18.40 -18.23 12.35
CA ASN A 289 18.32 -18.11 13.81
C ASN A 289 17.32 -17.03 14.21
N GLU A 290 17.34 -15.89 13.57
CA GLU A 290 16.38 -14.81 13.83
C GLU A 290 14.94 -15.27 13.53
N TRP A 291 14.71 -15.93 12.40
CA TRP A 291 13.40 -16.50 12.09
C TRP A 291 12.94 -17.54 13.12
N LYS A 292 13.86 -18.39 13.61
CA LYS A 292 13.56 -19.35 14.70
C LYS A 292 13.13 -18.64 15.98
N LEU A 293 13.86 -17.61 16.40
CA LEU A 293 13.55 -16.83 17.58
C LEU A 293 12.23 -16.08 17.40
N PHE A 294 12.02 -15.49 16.23
CA PHE A 294 10.80 -14.75 15.91
C PHE A 294 9.56 -15.64 15.92
N ASN A 295 9.60 -16.81 15.26
CA ASN A 295 8.51 -17.78 15.32
C ASN A 295 8.22 -18.25 16.76
N ALA A 296 9.25 -18.49 17.57
CA ALA A 296 9.07 -18.86 18.98
C ALA A 296 8.43 -17.74 19.81
N PHE A 297 8.84 -16.50 19.58
CA PHE A 297 8.25 -15.32 20.21
C PHE A 297 6.76 -15.17 19.84
N LEU A 298 6.43 -15.29 18.54
CA LEU A 298 5.05 -15.13 18.06
C LEU A 298 4.09 -16.12 18.73
N ARG A 299 4.49 -17.38 18.92
CA ARG A 299 3.69 -18.36 19.69
C ARG A 299 3.47 -17.96 21.13
N LYS A 300 4.48 -17.34 21.76
CA LYS A 300 4.38 -16.92 23.16
C LYS A 300 3.50 -15.70 23.31
N ILE A 301 3.64 -14.71 22.43
CA ILE A 301 2.88 -13.48 22.54
C ILE A 301 1.40 -13.70 22.18
N ASP A 302 1.09 -14.52 21.17
CA ASP A 302 -0.28 -14.92 20.85
C ASP A 302 -0.98 -15.54 22.07
N ASN A 303 -0.33 -16.53 22.68
CA ASN A 303 -0.86 -17.16 23.89
C ASN A 303 -1.07 -16.19 25.07
N ALA A 304 -0.23 -15.17 25.19
CA ALA A 304 -0.32 -14.16 26.24
C ALA A 304 -1.41 -13.11 25.95
N LEU A 305 -1.59 -12.75 24.71
CA LEU A 305 -2.61 -11.79 24.25
C LEU A 305 -4.02 -12.36 24.37
N GLY A 306 -4.18 -13.68 24.16
CA GLY A 306 -5.49 -14.35 24.16
C GLY A 306 -6.37 -13.88 23.00
N ASP A 307 -7.53 -13.30 23.29
CA ASP A 307 -8.48 -12.84 22.24
C ASP A 307 -8.12 -11.46 21.64
N LYS A 308 -7.01 -10.84 22.04
CA LYS A 308 -6.56 -9.57 21.47
C LYS A 308 -5.84 -9.78 20.16
N ILE A 309 -5.90 -8.79 19.28
CA ILE A 309 -5.33 -8.83 17.93
C ILE A 309 -3.80 -8.97 17.98
N LEU A 310 -3.27 -9.95 17.23
CA LEU A 310 -1.86 -10.03 16.88
C LEU A 310 -1.68 -9.62 15.42
N SER A 311 -1.05 -8.46 15.20
CA SER A 311 -0.75 -7.89 13.89
C SER A 311 0.76 -7.86 13.66
N LEU A 312 1.19 -7.96 12.40
CA LEU A 312 2.59 -7.87 12.01
C LEU A 312 2.77 -6.98 10.79
N ALA A 313 3.68 -6.01 10.84
CA ALA A 313 4.22 -5.39 9.64
C ALA A 313 5.15 -6.38 8.93
N VAL A 314 4.88 -6.70 7.67
CA VAL A 314 5.63 -7.71 6.93
C VAL A 314 5.97 -7.27 5.52
N ALA A 315 7.17 -7.61 5.07
CA ALA A 315 7.57 -7.42 3.68
C ALA A 315 7.35 -8.73 2.88
N PRO A 316 6.97 -8.65 1.59
CA PRO A 316 6.67 -9.84 0.78
C PRO A 316 7.93 -10.50 0.19
N TRP A 317 8.95 -10.71 1.02
CA TRP A 317 10.19 -11.40 0.65
C TRP A 317 10.81 -12.12 1.83
N ASP A 318 11.56 -13.20 1.55
CA ASP A 318 12.32 -14.01 2.52
C ASP A 318 11.49 -14.51 3.71
N LEU A 319 10.20 -14.79 3.50
CA LEU A 319 9.29 -15.27 4.53
C LEU A 319 9.69 -16.68 4.98
N GLN A 320 9.94 -16.86 6.28
CA GLN A 320 10.27 -18.14 6.90
C GLN A 320 9.41 -18.37 8.15
N PHE A 321 8.12 -18.01 8.07
CA PHE A 321 7.16 -18.34 9.12
C PHE A 321 6.86 -19.84 9.14
N ASP A 322 6.74 -20.42 10.31
CA ASP A 322 6.22 -21.78 10.47
C ASP A 322 4.70 -21.78 10.17
N GLU A 323 4.17 -22.88 9.64
CA GLU A 323 2.75 -22.97 9.24
C GLU A 323 1.75 -22.73 10.40
N ASP A 324 2.11 -23.14 11.61
CA ASP A 324 1.28 -22.89 12.80
C ASP A 324 1.33 -21.43 13.23
N VAL A 325 2.47 -20.75 13.02
CA VAL A 325 2.63 -19.32 13.31
C VAL A 325 1.80 -18.47 12.35
N ILE A 326 1.77 -18.82 11.06
CA ILE A 326 0.90 -18.09 10.11
C ILE A 326 -0.56 -18.12 10.57
N LYS A 327 -1.01 -19.22 11.16
CA LYS A 327 -2.42 -19.39 11.58
C LYS A 327 -2.81 -18.57 12.82
N ILE A 328 -1.85 -18.18 13.63
CA ILE A 328 -2.10 -17.37 14.85
C ILE A 328 -1.95 -15.87 14.59
N ILE A 329 -1.43 -15.47 13.44
CA ILE A 329 -1.37 -14.06 13.03
C ILE A 329 -2.77 -13.65 12.54
N ASP A 330 -3.40 -12.71 13.23
CA ASP A 330 -4.71 -12.22 12.83
C ASP A 330 -4.63 -11.34 11.58
N ARG A 331 -3.55 -10.54 11.46
CA ARG A 331 -3.36 -9.55 10.41
C ARG A 331 -1.90 -9.45 10.01
N ALA A 332 -1.67 -9.39 8.72
CA ALA A 332 -0.37 -9.10 8.13
C ALA A 332 -0.48 -7.77 7.37
N GLU A 333 0.11 -6.74 7.92
CA GLU A 333 0.21 -5.40 7.36
C GLU A 333 1.31 -5.42 6.30
N VAL A 334 0.94 -5.73 5.05
CA VAL A 334 1.93 -6.01 4.00
C VAL A 334 2.51 -4.72 3.46
N MET A 335 3.78 -4.46 3.70
CA MET A 335 4.50 -3.27 3.26
C MET A 335 4.78 -3.33 1.75
N LEU A 336 3.84 -2.83 0.94
CA LEU A 336 3.88 -2.84 -0.53
C LEU A 336 4.38 -1.51 -1.10
N TYR A 337 5.31 -0.89 -0.41
CA TYR A 337 5.94 0.37 -0.76
C TYR A 337 7.47 0.25 -0.66
N ASP A 338 8.20 1.29 -1.07
CA ASP A 338 9.66 1.33 -1.13
C ASP A 338 10.30 0.23 -2.01
N MET A 339 9.49 -0.42 -2.85
CA MET A 339 9.91 -1.36 -3.88
C MET A 339 9.98 -0.62 -5.22
N PHE A 340 11.19 -0.29 -5.65
CA PHE A 340 11.43 0.60 -6.76
C PHE A 340 11.50 -0.11 -8.11
N THR A 341 10.90 0.51 -9.13
CA THR A 341 11.13 0.13 -10.53
C THR A 341 12.48 0.65 -11.03
N ALA A 342 12.86 0.28 -12.26
CA ALA A 342 14.04 0.85 -12.92
C ALA A 342 13.95 2.37 -13.14
N HIS A 343 12.75 2.95 -13.12
CA HIS A 343 12.50 4.38 -13.24
C HIS A 343 12.45 5.10 -11.87
N GLY A 344 12.68 4.39 -10.78
CA GLY A 344 12.60 4.95 -9.43
C GLY A 344 11.18 5.09 -8.89
N TYR A 345 10.17 4.56 -9.58
CA TYR A 345 8.78 4.59 -9.09
C TYR A 345 8.60 3.55 -8.00
N HIS A 346 8.00 3.92 -6.89
CA HIS A 346 7.72 3.00 -5.80
C HIS A 346 6.22 2.71 -5.67
N SER A 347 5.88 1.53 -5.13
CA SER A 347 4.49 1.15 -4.85
C SER A 347 3.54 1.28 -6.06
N ILE A 348 4.03 0.97 -7.28
CA ILE A 348 3.17 0.90 -8.46
C ILE A 348 2.17 -0.26 -8.33
N PHE A 349 1.03 -0.19 -9.01
CA PHE A 349 -0.02 -1.20 -8.91
C PHE A 349 0.47 -2.65 -9.17
N PRO A 350 1.26 -2.96 -10.22
CA PRO A 350 1.77 -4.30 -10.44
C PRO A 350 2.68 -4.86 -9.34
N VAL A 351 3.45 -3.99 -8.68
CA VAL A 351 4.28 -4.37 -7.52
C VAL A 351 3.40 -4.78 -6.35
N THR A 352 2.31 -4.05 -6.10
CA THR A 352 1.30 -4.38 -5.09
C THR A 352 0.71 -5.76 -5.32
N VAL A 353 0.22 -6.04 -6.53
CA VAL A 353 -0.35 -7.36 -6.90
C VAL A 353 0.66 -8.49 -6.70
N ASN A 354 1.91 -8.26 -7.13
CA ASN A 354 2.97 -9.26 -7.00
C ASN A 354 3.29 -9.55 -5.53
N GLY A 355 3.32 -8.52 -4.68
CA GLY A 355 3.56 -8.69 -3.25
C GLY A 355 2.46 -9.51 -2.57
N ILE A 356 1.19 -9.18 -2.80
CA ILE A 356 0.05 -9.96 -2.29
C ILE A 356 0.13 -11.42 -2.74
N ASN A 357 0.46 -11.67 -4.02
CA ASN A 357 0.60 -13.03 -4.52
C ASN A 357 1.72 -13.82 -3.81
N LYS A 358 2.83 -13.18 -3.47
CA LYS A 358 3.91 -13.82 -2.69
C LYS A 358 3.46 -14.18 -1.27
N MET A 359 2.68 -13.31 -0.62
CA MET A 359 2.11 -13.59 0.70
C MET A 359 1.19 -14.82 0.67
N LEU A 360 0.28 -14.90 -0.32
CA LEU A 360 -0.59 -16.06 -0.52
C LEU A 360 0.20 -17.36 -0.76
N GLN A 361 1.29 -17.27 -1.53
CA GLN A 361 2.20 -18.41 -1.73
C GLN A 361 3.01 -18.76 -0.50
N GLY A 362 3.28 -17.79 0.37
CA GLY A 362 3.88 -17.98 1.68
C GLY A 362 2.95 -18.66 2.69
N GLY A 363 1.67 -18.91 2.34
CA GLY A 363 0.71 -19.64 3.15
C GLY A 363 -0.29 -18.78 3.91
N PHE A 364 -0.26 -17.46 3.77
CA PHE A 364 -1.27 -16.58 4.36
C PHE A 364 -2.62 -16.71 3.65
N ASP A 365 -3.70 -16.62 4.41
CA ASP A 365 -5.05 -16.46 3.85
C ASP A 365 -5.27 -15.02 3.40
N SER A 366 -6.06 -14.82 2.34
CA SER A 366 -6.37 -13.47 1.83
C SER A 366 -6.98 -12.55 2.89
N LYS A 367 -7.74 -13.10 3.83
CA LYS A 367 -8.38 -12.35 4.94
C LYS A 367 -7.40 -11.86 6.01
N GLN A 368 -6.23 -12.46 6.09
CA GLN A 368 -5.17 -11.99 6.98
C GLN A 368 -4.40 -10.79 6.38
N LEU A 369 -4.44 -10.59 5.05
CA LEU A 369 -3.61 -9.62 4.36
C LEU A 369 -4.25 -8.24 4.29
N ASP A 370 -3.56 -7.26 4.81
CA ASP A 370 -3.89 -5.85 4.65
C ASP A 370 -2.89 -5.21 3.68
N LEU A 371 -3.41 -4.68 2.57
CA LEU A 371 -2.63 -4.16 1.46
C LEU A 371 -2.04 -2.80 1.82
N GLY A 372 -0.73 -2.73 2.00
CA GLY A 372 -0.02 -1.52 2.38
C GLY A 372 0.07 -0.48 1.28
N VAL A 373 -0.29 0.76 1.59
CA VAL A 373 -0.20 1.92 0.70
C VAL A 373 0.57 3.07 1.35
N PRO A 374 1.43 3.76 0.58
CA PRO A 374 2.15 4.93 1.08
C PRO A 374 1.32 6.20 0.89
N PHE A 375 1.22 7.01 1.94
CA PHE A 375 0.72 8.39 1.87
C PHE A 375 1.89 9.40 1.83
N TYR A 376 3.00 8.98 1.25
CA TYR A 376 4.22 9.76 1.09
C TYR A 376 4.85 9.53 -0.28
N SER A 377 5.76 10.41 -0.67
CA SER A 377 6.49 10.33 -1.93
C SER A 377 7.85 9.68 -1.77
N ARG A 378 8.39 9.22 -2.90
CA ARG A 378 9.83 8.94 -3.04
C ARG A 378 10.41 9.68 -4.24
N PRO A 379 11.57 10.32 -4.09
CA PRO A 379 12.25 10.95 -5.22
C PRO A 379 12.77 9.88 -6.18
N THR A 380 12.41 9.99 -7.46
CA THR A 380 12.80 8.98 -8.46
C THR A 380 14.29 9.00 -8.78
N ASN A 381 14.96 10.13 -8.54
CA ASN A 381 16.40 10.30 -8.76
C ASN A 381 17.25 10.03 -7.51
N LYS A 382 16.63 9.73 -6.35
CA LYS A 382 17.31 9.49 -5.07
C LYS A 382 18.21 10.64 -4.57
N LEU A 383 18.06 11.84 -5.09
CA LEU A 383 18.86 13.00 -4.71
C LEU A 383 18.16 13.89 -3.68
N ALA A 384 16.84 13.93 -3.70
CA ALA A 384 16.02 14.68 -2.75
C ALA A 384 15.51 13.79 -1.60
N TYR A 385 14.83 14.42 -0.63
CA TYR A 385 14.16 13.72 0.45
C TYR A 385 12.78 13.26 0.01
N TRP A 386 12.21 12.28 0.71
CA TRP A 386 10.80 11.94 0.63
C TRP A 386 9.96 13.05 1.29
N GLY A 387 8.67 13.12 0.97
CA GLY A 387 7.76 14.10 1.55
C GLY A 387 6.37 13.52 1.78
N ASN A 388 5.64 14.05 2.76
CA ASN A 388 4.26 13.69 3.00
C ASN A 388 3.38 14.14 1.83
N TYR A 389 2.32 13.40 1.53
CA TYR A 389 1.40 13.72 0.43
C TYR A 389 0.82 15.14 0.54
N ASN A 390 0.46 15.58 1.75
CA ASN A 390 -0.08 16.92 2.01
C ASN A 390 0.91 18.07 1.74
N GLN A 391 2.21 17.81 1.67
CA GLN A 391 3.22 18.84 1.30
C GLN A 391 3.13 19.25 -0.17
N TYR A 392 2.45 18.47 -0.98
CA TYR A 392 2.30 18.71 -2.42
C TYR A 392 0.95 19.33 -2.79
N ASP A 393 0.17 19.76 -1.80
CA ASP A 393 -1.10 20.47 -2.04
C ASP A 393 -0.93 21.61 -3.05
N GLY A 394 -1.91 21.77 -3.95
CA GLY A 394 -1.85 22.69 -5.09
C GLY A 394 -1.01 22.23 -6.29
N LYS A 395 -0.32 21.06 -6.19
CA LYS A 395 0.37 20.37 -7.30
C LYS A 395 -0.22 18.99 -7.60
N LEU A 396 -1.12 18.53 -6.75
CA LEU A 396 -1.77 17.24 -6.87
C LEU A 396 -2.93 17.34 -7.87
N ASP A 397 -3.15 16.24 -8.57
CA ASP A 397 -4.39 15.98 -9.29
C ASP A 397 -4.84 14.53 -9.05
N LYS A 398 -6.02 14.20 -9.56
CA LYS A 398 -6.63 12.89 -9.30
C LYS A 398 -5.80 11.70 -9.84
N TYR A 399 -5.04 11.89 -10.91
CA TYR A 399 -4.49 10.78 -11.72
C TYR A 399 -2.96 10.72 -11.75
N THR A 400 -2.28 11.85 -11.57
CA THR A 400 -0.82 11.95 -11.76
C THR A 400 -0.06 11.41 -10.57
N ASN A 401 0.80 10.41 -10.81
CA ASN A 401 1.66 9.82 -9.78
C ASN A 401 3.06 10.44 -9.76
N LEU A 402 3.53 11.01 -10.86
CA LEU A 402 4.83 11.67 -10.94
C LEU A 402 4.67 13.19 -10.94
N ILE A 403 5.12 13.83 -9.87
CA ILE A 403 5.06 15.27 -9.68
C ILE A 403 6.48 15.86 -9.60
N TYR A 404 6.60 17.16 -9.89
CA TYR A 404 7.85 17.90 -9.79
C TYR A 404 7.74 18.95 -8.70
N PHE A 405 8.63 18.87 -7.71
CA PHE A 405 8.63 19.73 -6.55
C PHE A 405 9.96 20.43 -6.36
N ASN A 406 9.92 21.72 -6.02
CA ASN A 406 11.14 22.47 -5.70
C ASN A 406 11.57 22.11 -4.28
N ASP A 407 12.78 21.58 -4.15
CA ASP A 407 13.33 21.05 -2.93
C ASP A 407 14.84 21.27 -2.89
N PHE A 408 15.51 20.62 -1.97
CA PHE A 408 16.96 20.61 -1.82
C PHE A 408 17.48 19.18 -1.95
N ASP A 409 18.66 19.03 -2.55
CA ASP A 409 19.39 17.76 -2.53
C ASP A 409 19.97 17.47 -1.14
N HIS A 410 20.59 16.30 -0.97
CA HIS A 410 21.20 15.91 0.30
C HIS A 410 22.38 16.80 0.72
N ASP A 411 22.94 17.57 -0.19
CA ASP A 411 24.02 18.54 0.07
C ASP A 411 23.46 19.94 0.36
N GLY A 412 22.14 20.14 0.27
CA GLY A 412 21.44 21.40 0.53
C GLY A 412 21.38 22.34 -0.66
N ASN A 413 21.65 21.86 -1.89
CA ASN A 413 21.52 22.68 -3.10
C ASN A 413 20.07 22.66 -3.61
N PRO A 414 19.52 23.82 -4.07
CA PRO A 414 18.20 23.87 -4.66
C PRO A 414 18.09 22.99 -5.91
N MET A 415 17.01 22.23 -6.00
CA MET A 415 16.70 21.40 -7.17
C MET A 415 15.19 21.29 -7.40
N THR A 416 14.80 20.92 -8.62
CA THR A 416 13.45 20.43 -8.89
C THR A 416 13.49 18.91 -8.83
N ALA A 417 12.88 18.34 -7.78
CA ALA A 417 12.88 16.91 -7.54
C ALA A 417 11.66 16.25 -8.19
N PRO A 418 11.87 15.22 -9.03
CA PRO A 418 10.78 14.36 -9.48
C PRO A 418 10.39 13.43 -8.32
N GLN A 419 9.17 13.60 -7.80
CA GLN A 419 8.61 12.83 -6.69
C GLN A 419 7.54 11.88 -7.22
N TYR A 420 7.63 10.60 -6.88
CA TYR A 420 6.58 9.62 -7.17
C TYR A 420 5.70 9.44 -5.95
N ILE A 421 4.41 9.65 -6.14
CA ILE A 421 3.34 9.49 -5.15
C ILE A 421 2.38 8.39 -5.58
N ASN A 422 1.48 7.97 -4.71
CA ASN A 422 0.26 7.29 -5.11
C ASN A 422 -0.88 8.32 -5.13
N SER A 423 -1.36 8.64 -6.33
CA SER A 423 -2.47 9.59 -6.53
C SER A 423 -3.79 9.06 -5.94
N TYR A 424 -4.78 9.93 -5.85
CA TYR A 424 -6.15 9.55 -5.49
C TYR A 424 -6.64 8.32 -6.29
N GLN A 425 -6.39 8.32 -7.62
CA GLN A 425 -6.82 7.22 -8.49
C GLN A 425 -6.04 5.93 -8.20
N MET A 426 -4.73 6.00 -7.99
CA MET A 426 -3.92 4.83 -7.64
C MET A 426 -4.39 4.18 -6.33
N ILE A 427 -4.74 4.98 -5.34
CA ILE A 427 -5.30 4.48 -4.07
C ILE A 427 -6.69 3.87 -4.29
N SER A 428 -7.54 4.49 -5.14
CA SER A 428 -8.84 3.92 -5.51
C SER A 428 -8.70 2.57 -6.20
N ASP A 429 -7.75 2.42 -7.12
CA ASP A 429 -7.48 1.16 -7.83
C ASP A 429 -7.04 0.04 -6.88
N LYS A 430 -6.12 0.36 -5.96
CA LYS A 430 -5.64 -0.59 -4.94
C LYS A 430 -6.76 -1.00 -3.99
N THR A 431 -7.62 -0.07 -3.61
CA THR A 431 -8.78 -0.35 -2.75
C THR A 431 -9.79 -1.23 -3.48
N ALA A 432 -10.11 -0.93 -4.74
CA ALA A 432 -10.99 -1.75 -5.54
C ALA A 432 -10.45 -3.18 -5.71
N PHE A 433 -9.15 -3.31 -5.98
CA PHE A 433 -8.48 -4.61 -6.07
C PHE A 433 -8.52 -5.38 -4.75
N ALA A 434 -8.29 -4.72 -3.61
CA ALA A 434 -8.37 -5.37 -2.29
C ALA A 434 -9.77 -5.95 -2.02
N VAL A 435 -10.83 -5.20 -2.37
CA VAL A 435 -12.23 -5.70 -2.30
C VAL A 435 -12.42 -6.89 -3.23
N ASP A 436 -12.03 -6.76 -4.49
CA ASP A 436 -12.26 -7.78 -5.53
C ASP A 436 -11.49 -9.08 -5.23
N ALA A 437 -10.26 -8.96 -4.74
CA ALA A 437 -9.41 -10.08 -4.32
C ALA A 437 -9.77 -10.65 -2.93
N ASN A 438 -10.79 -10.09 -2.27
CA ASN A 438 -11.25 -10.52 -0.96
C ASN A 438 -10.14 -10.46 0.11
N LEU A 439 -9.31 -9.41 0.08
CA LEU A 439 -8.30 -9.18 1.11
C LEU A 439 -8.95 -8.79 2.44
N GLY A 440 -8.18 -8.85 3.51
CA GLY A 440 -8.58 -8.44 4.85
C GLY A 440 -8.80 -6.94 4.93
N GLY A 441 -7.86 -6.15 4.42
CA GLY A 441 -7.88 -4.70 4.55
C GLY A 441 -6.94 -3.93 3.64
N ILE A 442 -6.89 -2.63 3.95
CA ILE A 442 -5.88 -1.66 3.47
C ILE A 442 -5.12 -1.16 4.69
N MET A 443 -3.81 -1.14 4.62
CA MET A 443 -2.93 -0.54 5.62
C MET A 443 -2.27 0.73 5.06
N ILE A 444 -2.24 1.79 5.85
CA ILE A 444 -1.77 3.12 5.44
C ILE A 444 -0.53 3.52 6.25
N TRP A 445 0.58 3.85 5.56
CA TRP A 445 1.73 4.52 6.14
C TRP A 445 1.80 5.96 5.64
N HIS A 446 1.54 6.96 6.47
CA HIS A 446 0.86 6.98 7.77
C HIS A 446 -0.19 8.10 7.83
N MET A 447 -1.00 8.13 8.88
CA MET A 447 -2.21 8.95 9.01
C MET A 447 -1.99 10.44 8.74
N THR A 448 -0.93 11.03 9.30
CA THR A 448 -0.69 12.49 9.25
C THR A 448 -0.08 12.97 7.93
N CYS A 449 0.13 12.05 6.97
CA CYS A 449 0.65 12.39 5.64
C CYS A 449 -0.43 12.88 4.68
N ASP A 450 -1.71 12.62 4.94
CA ASP A 450 -2.80 12.95 4.01
C ASP A 450 -3.23 14.42 4.10
N LEU A 451 -3.95 14.85 3.09
CA LEU A 451 -4.75 16.08 3.10
C LEU A 451 -5.92 15.95 4.11
N PRO A 452 -6.49 17.07 4.59
CA PRO A 452 -7.72 17.04 5.37
C PRO A 452 -8.82 16.22 4.66
N TYR A 453 -9.61 15.46 5.42
CA TYR A 453 -10.58 14.51 4.85
C TYR A 453 -11.66 15.16 3.94
N ASP A 454 -11.98 16.43 4.15
CA ASP A 454 -12.91 17.18 3.30
C ASP A 454 -12.31 17.64 1.97
N ASN A 455 -10.99 17.55 1.80
CA ASN A 455 -10.33 17.83 0.52
C ASN A 455 -10.71 16.74 -0.49
N GLU A 456 -11.04 17.15 -1.73
CA GLU A 456 -11.45 16.24 -2.80
C GLU A 456 -10.34 15.26 -3.26
N LEU A 457 -9.08 15.55 -2.93
CA LEU A 457 -7.92 14.72 -3.23
C LEU A 457 -7.38 13.95 -2.01
N SER A 458 -8.07 13.94 -0.87
CA SER A 458 -7.68 13.14 0.30
C SER A 458 -7.65 11.65 -0.05
N LEU A 459 -6.58 10.98 0.33
CA LEU A 459 -6.38 9.55 0.06
C LEU A 459 -7.26 8.67 0.96
N PHE A 460 -7.55 9.09 2.21
CA PHE A 460 -8.57 8.43 3.03
C PHE A 460 -9.95 8.50 2.40
N ARG A 461 -10.26 9.64 1.78
CA ARG A 461 -11.51 9.79 1.03
C ARG A 461 -11.55 8.87 -0.19
N ALA A 462 -10.43 8.72 -0.92
CA ALA A 462 -10.33 7.78 -2.04
C ALA A 462 -10.65 6.34 -1.61
N ILE A 463 -10.11 5.88 -0.47
CA ILE A 463 -10.40 4.56 0.08
C ILE A 463 -11.88 4.44 0.44
N ASN A 464 -12.42 5.38 1.21
CA ASN A 464 -13.78 5.32 1.71
C ASN A 464 -14.82 5.40 0.58
N GLU A 465 -14.65 6.30 -0.38
CA GLU A 465 -15.55 6.42 -1.54
C GLU A 465 -15.53 5.16 -2.39
N THR A 466 -14.34 4.61 -2.68
CA THR A 466 -14.21 3.36 -3.45
C THR A 466 -14.87 2.19 -2.73
N LYS A 467 -14.62 2.02 -1.43
CA LYS A 467 -15.24 1.01 -0.59
C LYS A 467 -16.78 1.13 -0.62
N ASN A 468 -17.32 2.33 -0.43
CA ASN A 468 -18.77 2.57 -0.43
C ASN A 468 -19.42 2.33 -1.79
N LEU A 469 -18.77 2.75 -2.89
CA LEU A 469 -19.26 2.51 -4.25
C LEU A 469 -19.21 1.02 -4.62
N LYS A 470 -18.25 0.28 -4.11
CA LYS A 470 -18.15 -1.17 -4.31
C LYS A 470 -19.23 -1.97 -3.55
N GLN A 471 -19.85 -1.41 -2.52
CA GLN A 471 -20.93 -2.06 -1.76
C GLN A 471 -22.29 -2.05 -2.46
N LYS A 472 -22.56 -1.07 -3.30
CA LYS A 472 -23.90 -0.77 -3.88
C LYS A 472 -24.31 -1.76 -4.97
#